data_43ab135da57ee6ed8c55bf722592a3c9
#
_entry.id   43ab135da57ee6ed8c55bf722592a3c9
#
_cell.length_a   1.000
_cell.length_b   1.000
_cell.length_c   1.000
_cell.angle_alpha   90.00
_cell.angle_beta   90.00
_cell.angle_gamma   90.00
#
_symmetry.space_group_name_H-M   'P 1'
#
loop_
_entity.id
_entity.type
_entity.pdbx_description
1 polymer ?
#
loop_
_entity_poly.entity_id
_entity_poly.type
_entity_poly.pdbx_seq_one_letter_code
_entity_poly.pdbx_strand_id
1 'polypeptide(L)'
;MAVIYKKNAQNVYKIPLYRFFWFWWLLAVFLAVLSSILGLVVSIKAVQFALWSLVLVLLIVRAYLLAKSVFSAKSIKKYITQKGAERAITKSLLATMSVNQLRDTPHISVPRVRVGASLPSHVKVTVEKLPGMYDIDKLTEDINASFRAKLGAYAVVSSRITDDGLYYKFVLEDKGSDKTWRPKSLEEMEQKSHEIKLQNDLIINLADKPHIIAWGKSGSGKSSLLFSMILQLFMGGSEVYFVDPKSEFSAFQEFYPSERIQEDTEPILELLRYVCDELKRRQKVVAKAVKKQQKIGLRGYDIGLTPIVVVADEIGSAVASMDTKQKKEFLALLTQIVQKGRSVSVFCIVATQSPKTDTTLSSDIRSQFATKILLGSANAETQRMAFDGEVATKGGVDRFKGFYISDGKTDETPLSFAVTDLHTHHLNDLKCFEQAYKMGNR
;
A
#
# COMPACT_ATOMS: atom_id res chain seq x y z
N MET A 1 8.04 -20.93 15.99
CA MET A 1 9.14 -21.91 16.28
C MET A 1 9.73 -22.35 14.95
N ALA A 2 11.04 -22.24 14.79
CA ALA A 2 11.79 -22.72 13.65
C ALA A 2 11.55 -24.21 13.40
N VAL A 3 11.57 -24.62 12.14
CA VAL A 3 11.44 -26.04 11.79
C VAL A 3 12.83 -26.67 11.79
N ILE A 4 13.02 -27.73 12.57
CA ILE A 4 14.29 -28.45 12.65
C ILE A 4 14.30 -29.52 11.56
N TYR A 5 15.33 -29.51 10.72
CA TYR A 5 15.61 -30.52 9.72
C TYR A 5 16.71 -31.41 10.20
N LYS A 6 16.58 -32.72 9.98
CA LYS A 6 17.58 -33.72 10.34
C LYS A 6 18.31 -34.22 9.07
N LYS A 7 19.63 -34.34 9.14
CA LYS A 7 20.46 -34.88 8.07
C LYS A 7 20.23 -36.40 7.97
N ASN A 8 19.96 -36.91 6.76
CA ASN A 8 19.82 -38.34 6.52
C ASN A 8 21.17 -38.97 6.05
N ALA A 9 21.19 -40.27 5.87
CA ALA A 9 22.38 -41.02 5.39
C ALA A 9 22.89 -40.54 4.02
N GLN A 10 22.08 -39.84 3.23
CA GLN A 10 22.45 -39.23 1.93
C GLN A 10 22.87 -37.77 2.04
N ASN A 11 23.18 -37.27 3.24
CA ASN A 11 23.50 -35.86 3.52
C ASN A 11 22.43 -34.86 3.15
N VAL A 12 21.16 -35.28 2.98
CA VAL A 12 20.01 -34.39 2.69
C VAL A 12 19.24 -34.14 3.97
N TYR A 13 18.98 -32.87 4.24
CA TYR A 13 18.14 -32.47 5.39
C TYR A 13 16.66 -32.68 5.10
N LYS A 14 15.98 -33.44 5.95
CA LYS A 14 14.53 -33.69 5.87
C LYS A 14 13.86 -33.38 7.20
N ILE A 15 12.60 -32.94 7.15
CA ILE A 15 11.79 -32.84 8.37
C ILE A 15 11.54 -34.25 8.90
N PRO A 16 11.81 -34.53 10.18
CA PRO A 16 11.49 -35.80 10.79
C PRO A 16 10.01 -36.17 10.64
N LEU A 17 9.72 -37.41 10.27
CA LEU A 17 8.37 -37.90 9.99
C LEU A 17 7.37 -37.62 11.13
N TYR A 18 7.82 -37.78 12.39
CA TYR A 18 6.96 -37.52 13.56
C TYR A 18 6.49 -36.09 13.72
N ARG A 19 7.06 -35.12 12.97
CA ARG A 19 6.59 -33.72 12.95
C ARG A 19 5.47 -33.46 11.96
N PHE A 20 5.19 -34.41 11.10
CA PHE A 20 4.06 -34.30 10.22
C PHE A 20 2.80 -34.81 10.90
N PHE A 21 1.73 -34.02 10.86
CA PHE A 21 0.42 -34.44 11.37
C PHE A 21 -0.05 -35.77 10.77
N TRP A 22 0.18 -35.99 9.45
CA TRP A 22 -0.21 -37.22 8.77
C TRP A 22 0.50 -38.48 9.33
N PHE A 23 1.73 -38.34 9.87
CA PHE A 23 2.40 -39.44 10.53
C PHE A 23 1.62 -39.96 11.75
N TRP A 24 1.21 -39.04 12.64
CA TRP A 24 0.41 -39.38 13.81
C TRP A 24 -0.97 -39.90 13.47
N TRP A 25 -1.57 -39.33 12.41
CA TRP A 25 -2.83 -39.81 11.89
C TRP A 25 -2.74 -41.22 11.30
N LEU A 26 -1.74 -41.50 10.48
CA LEU A 26 -1.48 -42.84 9.94
C LEU A 26 -1.18 -43.82 11.05
N LEU A 27 -0.39 -43.41 12.07
CA LEU A 27 -0.11 -44.26 13.23
C LEU A 27 -1.40 -44.57 13.99
N ALA A 28 -2.28 -43.57 14.22
CA ALA A 28 -3.56 -43.79 14.89
C ALA A 28 -4.49 -44.72 14.08
N VAL A 29 -4.57 -44.54 12.75
CA VAL A 29 -5.32 -45.44 11.86
C VAL A 29 -4.72 -46.88 11.90
N PHE A 30 -3.40 -47.02 11.82
CA PHE A 30 -2.72 -48.29 11.92
C PHE A 30 -3.02 -49.00 13.23
N LEU A 31 -2.93 -48.32 14.36
CA LEU A 31 -3.26 -48.84 15.68
C LEU A 31 -4.75 -49.24 15.79
N ALA A 32 -5.66 -48.44 15.22
CA ALA A 32 -7.08 -48.76 15.20
C ALA A 32 -7.40 -50.02 14.38
N VAL A 33 -6.78 -50.17 13.21
CA VAL A 33 -6.90 -51.36 12.37
C VAL A 33 -6.30 -52.58 13.05
N LEU A 34 -5.12 -52.43 13.64
CA LEU A 34 -4.44 -53.52 14.37
C LEU A 34 -5.30 -53.99 15.56
N SER A 35 -5.88 -53.07 16.31
CA SER A 35 -6.77 -53.38 17.44
C SER A 35 -8.08 -54.06 16.98
N SER A 36 -8.55 -53.71 15.78
CA SER A 36 -9.76 -54.36 15.18
C SER A 36 -9.45 -55.80 14.77
N ILE A 37 -8.26 -56.06 14.22
CA ILE A 37 -7.77 -57.43 13.89
C ILE A 37 -7.58 -58.25 15.18
N LEU A 38 -6.89 -57.71 16.18
CA LEU A 38 -6.71 -58.38 17.46
C LEU A 38 -8.05 -58.60 18.20
N GLY A 39 -9.00 -57.72 18.06
CA GLY A 39 -10.33 -57.85 18.63
C GLY A 39 -11.21 -58.99 18.04
N LEU A 40 -10.80 -59.56 16.89
CA LEU A 40 -11.38 -60.78 16.37
C LEU A 40 -10.96 -62.02 17.20
N VAL A 41 -9.81 -61.91 17.90
CA VAL A 41 -9.24 -62.99 18.73
C VAL A 41 -9.55 -62.79 20.22
N VAL A 42 -9.57 -61.53 20.69
CA VAL A 42 -9.84 -61.14 22.09
C VAL A 42 -10.84 -59.99 22.14
N SER A 43 -11.86 -60.10 22.95
CA SER A 43 -12.94 -59.10 23.02
C SER A 43 -12.51 -57.81 23.74
N ILE A 44 -11.85 -56.90 23.01
CA ILE A 44 -11.35 -55.60 23.54
C ILE A 44 -12.14 -54.45 22.91
N LYS A 45 -13.45 -54.54 22.92
CA LYS A 45 -14.38 -53.56 22.28
C LYS A 45 -14.17 -52.12 22.76
N ALA A 46 -13.88 -51.90 24.05
CA ALA A 46 -13.61 -50.55 24.61
C ALA A 46 -12.37 -49.91 24.03
N VAL A 47 -11.28 -50.68 23.84
CA VAL A 47 -10.00 -50.16 23.26
C VAL A 47 -10.19 -49.81 21.77
N GLN A 48 -10.92 -50.66 21.02
CA GLN A 48 -11.24 -50.38 19.63
C GLN A 48 -12.04 -49.09 19.49
N PHE A 49 -13.07 -48.92 20.29
CA PHE A 49 -13.92 -47.72 20.29
C PHE A 49 -13.08 -46.44 20.62
N ALA A 50 -12.18 -46.50 21.62
CA ALA A 50 -11.32 -45.40 21.99
C ALA A 50 -10.35 -45.01 20.85
N LEU A 51 -9.74 -46.01 20.16
CA LEU A 51 -8.83 -45.73 19.04
C LEU A 51 -9.55 -45.12 17.83
N TRP A 52 -10.70 -45.63 17.45
CA TRP A 52 -11.50 -45.04 16.36
C TRP A 52 -12.02 -43.66 16.69
N SER A 53 -12.42 -43.42 17.96
CA SER A 53 -12.77 -42.08 18.44
C SER A 53 -11.60 -41.10 18.34
N LEU A 54 -10.40 -41.54 18.69
CA LEU A 54 -9.20 -40.73 18.52
C LEU A 54 -8.94 -40.37 17.05
N VAL A 55 -9.06 -41.35 16.15
CA VAL A 55 -8.92 -41.10 14.70
C VAL A 55 -9.93 -40.05 14.23
N LEU A 56 -11.20 -40.16 14.66
CA LEU A 56 -12.25 -39.22 14.32
C LEU A 56 -11.96 -37.81 14.83
N VAL A 57 -11.56 -37.68 16.10
CA VAL A 57 -11.17 -36.38 16.68
C VAL A 57 -10.02 -35.73 15.91
N LEU A 58 -8.97 -36.50 15.57
CA LEU A 58 -7.84 -35.99 14.77
C LEU A 58 -8.28 -35.53 13.38
N LEU A 59 -9.23 -36.24 12.74
CA LEU A 59 -9.80 -35.82 11.46
C LEU A 59 -10.58 -34.50 11.58
N ILE A 60 -11.44 -34.38 12.60
CA ILE A 60 -12.23 -33.15 12.85
C ILE A 60 -11.29 -31.97 13.09
N VAL A 61 -10.30 -32.13 13.96
CA VAL A 61 -9.31 -31.07 14.24
C VAL A 61 -8.58 -30.68 12.95
N ARG A 62 -8.18 -31.66 12.11
CA ARG A 62 -7.51 -31.38 10.84
C ARG A 62 -8.42 -30.64 9.86
N ALA A 63 -9.67 -31.08 9.71
CA ALA A 63 -10.65 -30.41 8.86
C ALA A 63 -10.91 -28.98 9.31
N TYR A 64 -11.06 -28.75 10.62
CA TYR A 64 -11.22 -27.42 11.20
C TYR A 64 -10.01 -26.50 10.90
N LEU A 65 -8.78 -26.98 11.10
CA LEU A 65 -7.56 -26.21 10.83
C LEU A 65 -7.42 -25.88 9.33
N LEU A 66 -7.78 -26.82 8.44
CA LEU A 66 -7.82 -26.57 7.00
C LEU A 66 -8.89 -25.55 6.64
N ALA A 67 -10.11 -25.72 7.12
CA ALA A 67 -11.20 -24.78 6.88
C ALA A 67 -10.85 -23.37 7.34
N LYS A 68 -10.30 -23.22 8.56
CA LYS A 68 -9.80 -21.94 9.08
C LYS A 68 -8.73 -21.32 8.19
N SER A 69 -7.79 -22.12 7.67
CA SER A 69 -6.70 -21.65 6.80
C SER A 69 -7.23 -21.20 5.43
N VAL A 70 -8.16 -21.97 4.85
CA VAL A 70 -8.78 -21.64 3.56
C VAL A 70 -9.66 -20.40 3.69
N PHE A 71 -10.43 -20.30 4.78
CA PHE A 71 -11.25 -19.12 5.07
C PHE A 71 -10.39 -17.86 5.21
N SER A 72 -9.26 -17.95 5.91
CA SER A 72 -8.28 -16.87 6.02
C SER A 72 -7.71 -16.46 4.65
N ALA A 73 -7.51 -17.40 3.74
CA ALA A 73 -7.05 -17.13 2.37
C ALA A 73 -8.14 -16.64 1.42
N LYS A 74 -9.42 -16.62 1.86
CA LYS A 74 -10.60 -16.25 1.08
C LYS A 74 -10.86 -17.10 -0.19
N SER A 75 -10.03 -18.09 -0.50
CA SER A 75 -10.19 -19.01 -1.65
C SER A 75 -9.25 -20.19 -1.54
N ILE A 76 -9.70 -21.38 -1.95
CA ILE A 76 -8.90 -22.61 -2.01
C ILE A 76 -7.69 -22.42 -2.95
N LYS A 77 -7.91 -21.83 -4.13
CA LYS A 77 -6.82 -21.55 -5.10
C LYS A 77 -5.74 -20.67 -4.48
N LYS A 78 -6.12 -19.58 -3.81
CA LYS A 78 -5.18 -18.69 -3.10
C LYS A 78 -4.42 -19.45 -1.99
N TYR A 79 -5.12 -20.25 -1.20
CA TYR A 79 -4.49 -21.07 -0.16
C TYR A 79 -3.42 -22.02 -0.72
N ILE A 80 -3.73 -22.74 -1.82
CA ILE A 80 -2.76 -23.66 -2.47
C ILE A 80 -1.56 -22.87 -2.99
N THR A 81 -1.77 -21.71 -3.62
CA THR A 81 -0.69 -20.86 -4.13
C THR A 81 0.19 -20.33 -2.99
N GLN A 82 -0.39 -19.85 -1.90
CA GLN A 82 0.35 -19.41 -0.71
C GLN A 82 1.19 -20.54 -0.11
N LYS A 83 0.62 -21.73 0.03
CA LYS A 83 1.36 -22.89 0.55
C LYS A 83 2.45 -23.38 -0.39
N GLY A 84 2.23 -23.28 -1.69
CA GLY A 84 3.25 -23.55 -2.71
C GLY A 84 4.43 -22.57 -2.59
N ALA A 85 4.15 -21.29 -2.42
CA ALA A 85 5.15 -20.24 -2.22
C ALA A 85 5.93 -20.43 -0.91
N GLU A 86 5.24 -20.68 0.22
CA GLU A 86 5.90 -20.98 1.51
C GLU A 86 6.89 -22.14 1.38
N ARG A 87 6.50 -23.23 0.70
CA ARG A 87 7.38 -24.39 0.47
C ARG A 87 8.57 -24.06 -0.43
N ALA A 88 8.35 -23.28 -1.49
CA ALA A 88 9.42 -22.88 -2.42
C ALA A 88 10.49 -22.04 -1.70
N ILE A 89 10.07 -21.02 -0.95
CA ILE A 89 10.96 -20.16 -0.17
C ILE A 89 11.69 -20.98 0.90
N THR A 90 10.96 -21.81 1.66
CA THR A 90 11.57 -22.66 2.70
C THR A 90 12.62 -23.60 2.11
N LYS A 91 12.37 -24.16 0.90
CA LYS A 91 13.32 -25.02 0.21
C LYS A 91 14.57 -24.26 -0.24
N SER A 92 14.41 -23.04 -0.75
CA SER A 92 15.54 -22.19 -1.14
C SER A 92 16.38 -21.83 0.08
N LEU A 93 15.74 -21.36 1.16
CA LEU A 93 16.43 -21.05 2.41
C LEU A 93 17.18 -22.26 2.99
N LEU A 94 16.57 -23.43 2.96
CA LEU A 94 17.22 -24.67 3.40
C LEU A 94 18.48 -24.96 2.56
N ALA A 95 18.40 -24.79 1.24
CA ALA A 95 19.54 -25.01 0.35
C ALA A 95 20.68 -24.02 0.66
N THR A 96 20.37 -22.73 0.79
CA THR A 96 21.36 -21.69 1.09
C THR A 96 21.96 -21.86 2.47
N MET A 97 21.15 -22.14 3.51
CA MET A 97 21.63 -22.37 4.86
C MET A 97 22.46 -23.64 4.99
N SER A 98 22.12 -24.71 4.26
CA SER A 98 22.87 -25.95 4.28
C SER A 98 24.28 -25.83 3.66
N VAL A 99 24.47 -24.85 2.76
CA VAL A 99 25.78 -24.56 2.16
C VAL A 99 26.65 -23.71 3.09
N ASN A 100 26.04 -22.79 3.85
CA ASN A 100 26.77 -21.80 4.62
C ASN A 100 26.91 -22.11 6.12
N GLN A 101 26.05 -22.96 6.69
CA GLN A 101 26.13 -23.39 8.09
C GLN A 101 26.71 -24.77 8.18
N LEU A 102 27.94 -24.84 8.71
CA LEU A 102 28.63 -26.00 9.25
C LEU A 102 28.17 -27.37 8.69
N ARG A 103 28.89 -27.88 7.70
CA ARG A 103 28.63 -29.16 7.02
C ARG A 103 28.48 -30.38 7.97
N ASP A 104 28.78 -30.19 9.26
CA ASP A 104 28.86 -31.29 10.24
C ASP A 104 27.76 -31.30 11.29
N THR A 105 26.77 -30.38 11.24
CA THR A 105 25.68 -30.44 12.19
C THR A 105 24.58 -31.41 11.78
N PRO A 106 24.15 -32.33 12.65
CA PRO A 106 23.10 -33.30 12.35
C PRO A 106 21.71 -32.66 12.22
N HIS A 107 21.55 -31.42 12.68
CA HIS A 107 20.29 -30.70 12.65
C HIS A 107 20.48 -29.26 12.20
N ILE A 108 19.58 -28.76 11.35
CA ILE A 108 19.50 -27.35 10.93
C ILE A 108 18.14 -26.79 11.33
N SER A 109 18.15 -25.61 11.95
CA SER A 109 16.94 -24.81 12.19
C SER A 109 16.63 -23.96 10.98
N VAL A 110 15.48 -24.15 10.35
CA VAL A 110 15.03 -23.35 9.21
C VAL A 110 13.95 -22.38 9.68
N PRO A 111 14.03 -21.09 9.29
CA PRO A 111 13.05 -20.11 9.71
C PRO A 111 11.66 -20.47 9.21
N ARG A 112 10.66 -20.09 9.98
CA ARG A 112 9.28 -20.24 9.57
C ARG A 112 8.93 -19.16 8.55
N VAL A 113 8.43 -19.57 7.41
CA VAL A 113 7.95 -18.67 6.34
C VAL A 113 6.43 -18.67 6.35
N ARG A 114 5.84 -17.48 6.26
CA ARG A 114 4.40 -17.29 6.08
C ARG A 114 4.19 -16.41 4.85
N VAL A 115 3.26 -16.81 3.99
CA VAL A 115 2.88 -16.06 2.79
C VAL A 115 1.41 -15.68 2.93
N GLY A 116 1.12 -14.38 2.81
CA GLY A 116 -0.24 -13.83 2.88
C GLY A 116 -0.46 -12.81 1.76
N ALA A 117 -1.69 -12.71 1.25
CA ALA A 117 -2.07 -11.63 0.34
C ALA A 117 -2.47 -10.39 1.15
N SER A 118 -1.93 -9.22 0.80
CA SER A 118 -2.33 -7.95 1.41
C SER A 118 -3.28 -7.15 0.51
N LEU A 119 -3.04 -7.17 -0.78
CA LEU A 119 -3.83 -6.55 -1.84
C LEU A 119 -3.91 -7.53 -3.02
N PRO A 120 -4.81 -7.32 -4.01
CA PRO A 120 -4.93 -8.22 -5.16
C PRO A 120 -3.62 -8.44 -5.92
N SER A 121 -2.78 -7.40 -6.02
CA SER A 121 -1.49 -7.41 -6.74
C SER A 121 -0.26 -7.57 -5.86
N HIS A 122 -0.42 -7.73 -4.52
CA HIS A 122 0.68 -7.77 -3.57
C HIS A 122 0.65 -9.03 -2.72
N VAL A 123 1.84 -9.56 -2.45
CA VAL A 123 2.04 -10.71 -1.56
C VAL A 123 2.96 -10.31 -0.43
N LYS A 124 2.52 -10.51 0.82
CA LYS A 124 3.38 -10.33 2.00
C LYS A 124 4.05 -11.65 2.36
N VAL A 125 5.36 -11.62 2.53
CA VAL A 125 6.15 -12.75 3.04
C VAL A 125 6.76 -12.34 4.37
N THR A 126 6.52 -13.16 5.39
CA THR A 126 7.12 -12.99 6.72
C THR A 126 8.04 -14.18 6.99
N VAL A 127 9.29 -13.90 7.31
CA VAL A 127 10.32 -14.90 7.63
C VAL A 127 10.78 -14.68 9.06
N GLU A 128 10.75 -15.74 9.89
CA GLU A 128 11.24 -15.69 11.27
C GLU A 128 12.76 -15.46 11.27
N LYS A 129 13.22 -14.50 12.08
CA LYS A 129 14.64 -14.22 12.20
C LYS A 129 15.26 -15.18 13.22
N LEU A 130 16.26 -15.92 12.78
CA LEU A 130 17.01 -16.83 13.65
C LEU A 130 18.42 -16.28 13.88
N PRO A 131 19.06 -16.61 15.04
CA PRO A 131 20.46 -16.27 15.28
C PRO A 131 21.35 -16.78 14.14
N GLY A 132 22.31 -15.96 13.69
CA GLY A 132 23.19 -16.29 12.58
C GLY A 132 22.56 -16.24 11.18
N MET A 133 21.32 -15.74 11.05
CA MET A 133 20.73 -15.48 9.75
C MET A 133 21.37 -14.29 9.06
N TYR A 134 21.30 -14.34 7.72
CA TYR A 134 21.85 -13.36 6.81
C TYR A 134 21.33 -11.95 6.99
N ASP A 135 22.07 -11.04 6.40
CA ASP A 135 21.62 -9.72 6.05
C ASP A 135 20.34 -9.78 5.21
N ILE A 136 19.45 -8.80 5.40
CA ILE A 136 18.16 -8.70 4.72
C ILE A 136 18.30 -8.62 3.21
N ASP A 137 19.39 -8.06 2.70
CA ASP A 137 19.67 -7.96 1.26
C ASP A 137 19.89 -9.33 0.61
N LYS A 138 20.68 -10.20 1.23
CA LYS A 138 20.87 -11.58 0.74
C LYS A 138 19.59 -12.39 0.79
N LEU A 139 18.80 -12.21 1.86
CA LEU A 139 17.51 -12.87 1.99
C LEU A 139 16.51 -12.38 0.93
N THR A 140 16.59 -11.11 0.55
CA THR A 140 15.80 -10.52 -0.55
C THR A 140 16.12 -11.16 -1.88
N GLU A 141 17.41 -11.40 -2.18
CA GLU A 141 17.86 -12.08 -3.40
C GLU A 141 17.37 -13.54 -3.44
N ASP A 142 17.49 -14.28 -2.34
CA ASP A 142 17.01 -15.66 -2.22
C ASP A 142 15.49 -15.77 -2.42
N ILE A 143 14.73 -14.84 -1.86
CA ILE A 143 13.27 -14.78 -2.03
C ILE A 143 12.94 -14.49 -3.49
N ASN A 144 13.58 -13.50 -4.12
CA ASN A 144 13.39 -13.18 -5.53
C ASN A 144 13.70 -14.38 -6.45
N ALA A 145 14.79 -15.09 -6.20
CA ALA A 145 15.16 -16.27 -6.95
C ALA A 145 14.15 -17.40 -6.78
N SER A 146 13.62 -17.61 -5.57
CA SER A 146 12.62 -18.63 -5.25
C SER A 146 11.30 -18.41 -5.99
N PHE A 147 10.87 -17.16 -6.16
CA PHE A 147 9.64 -16.82 -6.85
C PHE A 147 9.76 -16.96 -8.36
N ARG A 148 10.90 -16.62 -8.97
CA ARG A 148 11.13 -16.77 -10.43
C ARG A 148 10.82 -18.16 -10.93
N ALA A 149 11.10 -19.20 -10.15
CA ALA A 149 10.93 -20.59 -10.58
C ALA A 149 9.47 -21.08 -10.59
N LYS A 150 8.55 -20.48 -9.82
CA LYS A 150 7.18 -21.03 -9.64
C LYS A 150 6.03 -20.02 -9.70
N LEU A 151 6.28 -18.74 -9.44
CA LEU A 151 5.26 -17.69 -9.41
C LEU A 151 5.60 -16.54 -10.38
N GLY A 152 6.51 -16.74 -11.30
CA GLY A 152 6.86 -16.04 -12.54
C GLY A 152 7.18 -14.56 -12.41
N ALA A 153 6.24 -13.74 -12.05
CA ALA A 153 6.34 -12.29 -12.21
C ALA A 153 6.58 -11.51 -10.89
N TYR A 154 6.52 -12.17 -9.74
CA TYR A 154 6.65 -11.48 -8.45
C TYR A 154 8.10 -11.12 -8.14
N ALA A 155 8.29 -9.89 -7.64
CA ALA A 155 9.57 -9.44 -7.11
C ALA A 155 9.38 -8.66 -5.82
N VAL A 156 10.36 -8.74 -4.92
CA VAL A 156 10.40 -7.96 -3.69
C VAL A 156 10.54 -6.48 -4.05
N VAL A 157 9.59 -5.67 -3.60
CA VAL A 157 9.60 -4.20 -3.75
C VAL A 157 9.96 -3.51 -2.46
N SER A 158 9.79 -4.18 -1.32
CA SER A 158 10.22 -3.68 -0.03
C SER A 158 10.58 -4.81 0.92
N SER A 159 11.56 -4.55 1.79
CA SER A 159 12.01 -5.45 2.82
C SER A 159 12.31 -4.66 4.10
N ARG A 160 11.80 -5.13 5.24
CA ARG A 160 12.07 -4.52 6.55
C ARG A 160 12.14 -5.57 7.66
N ILE A 161 12.78 -5.22 8.75
CA ILE A 161 12.73 -5.99 10.01
C ILE A 161 11.54 -5.44 10.82
N THR A 162 10.80 -6.31 11.51
CA THR A 162 9.74 -5.90 12.42
C THR A 162 10.31 -5.14 13.63
N ASP A 163 9.51 -4.25 14.24
CA ASP A 163 9.94 -3.40 15.36
C ASP A 163 10.41 -4.23 16.57
N ASP A 164 9.85 -5.44 16.76
CA ASP A 164 10.28 -6.41 17.77
C ASP A 164 11.58 -7.14 17.38
N GLY A 165 12.11 -6.91 16.19
CA GLY A 165 13.33 -7.54 15.69
C GLY A 165 13.21 -9.03 15.38
N LEU A 166 12.01 -9.65 15.50
CA LEU A 166 11.81 -11.10 15.44
C LEU A 166 11.54 -11.62 14.03
N TYR A 167 11.13 -10.76 13.10
CA TYR A 167 10.77 -11.18 11.74
C TYR A 167 11.33 -10.24 10.68
N TYR A 168 11.62 -10.82 9.52
CA TYR A 168 11.77 -10.08 8.27
C TYR A 168 10.41 -10.05 7.55
N LYS A 169 9.98 -8.87 7.12
CA LYS A 169 8.79 -8.68 6.29
C LYS A 169 9.21 -8.27 4.89
N PHE A 170 8.69 -8.93 3.89
CA PHE A 170 8.87 -8.62 2.48
C PHE A 170 7.52 -8.38 1.84
N VAL A 171 7.44 -7.35 1.00
CA VAL A 171 6.30 -7.14 0.11
C VAL A 171 6.74 -7.41 -1.31
N LEU A 172 6.02 -8.28 -1.98
CA LEU A 172 6.26 -8.65 -3.37
C LEU A 172 5.11 -8.17 -4.22
N GLU A 173 5.44 -7.63 -5.39
CA GLU A 173 4.48 -7.23 -6.42
C GLU A 173 4.61 -8.10 -7.65
N ASP A 174 3.48 -8.30 -8.33
CA ASP A 174 3.46 -8.87 -9.66
C ASP A 174 3.94 -7.82 -10.68
N LYS A 175 5.17 -7.98 -11.19
CA LYS A 175 5.75 -7.09 -12.21
C LYS A 175 5.11 -7.22 -13.59
N GLY A 176 4.36 -8.29 -13.83
CA GLY A 176 3.60 -8.48 -15.06
C GLY A 176 2.25 -7.76 -15.06
N SER A 177 1.80 -7.26 -13.91
CA SER A 177 0.54 -6.53 -13.79
C SER A 177 0.73 -5.07 -14.21
N ASP A 178 0.09 -4.67 -15.30
CA ASP A 178 0.04 -3.25 -15.70
C ASP A 178 -0.88 -2.48 -14.74
N LYS A 179 -0.27 -1.61 -13.95
CA LYS A 179 -0.98 -0.76 -13.00
C LYS A 179 -1.51 0.52 -13.62
N THR A 180 -1.08 0.85 -14.83
CA THR A 180 -1.51 2.06 -15.54
C THR A 180 -3.00 2.00 -15.81
N TRP A 181 -3.74 2.93 -15.24
CA TRP A 181 -5.14 3.11 -15.57
C TRP A 181 -5.27 3.90 -16.88
N ARG A 182 -6.05 3.36 -17.82
CA ARG A 182 -6.34 3.98 -19.12
C ARG A 182 -7.84 4.11 -19.28
N PRO A 183 -8.44 5.17 -18.71
CA PRO A 183 -9.87 5.41 -18.88
C PRO A 183 -10.18 5.69 -20.37
N LYS A 184 -11.29 5.12 -20.85
CA LYS A 184 -11.71 5.27 -22.26
C LYS A 184 -12.60 6.48 -22.47
N SER A 185 -13.24 6.97 -21.43
CA SER A 185 -14.13 8.12 -21.45
C SER A 185 -14.15 8.83 -20.10
N LEU A 186 -14.75 10.01 -20.03
CA LEU A 186 -14.94 10.76 -18.80
C LEU A 186 -15.83 10.00 -17.80
N GLU A 187 -16.85 9.30 -18.28
CA GLU A 187 -17.75 8.52 -17.42
C GLU A 187 -17.00 7.41 -16.64
N GLU A 188 -15.98 6.80 -17.26
CA GLU A 188 -15.11 5.85 -16.54
C GLU A 188 -14.27 6.52 -15.45
N MET A 189 -14.06 7.82 -15.54
CA MET A 189 -13.30 8.59 -14.53
C MET A 189 -14.16 9.07 -13.37
N GLU A 190 -15.49 9.01 -13.48
CA GLU A 190 -16.38 9.39 -12.40
C GLU A 190 -16.14 8.54 -11.16
N GLN A 191 -15.93 9.20 -10.04
CA GLN A 191 -15.72 8.56 -8.74
C GLN A 191 -16.75 9.10 -7.74
N LYS A 192 -16.93 8.40 -6.64
CA LYS A 192 -17.74 8.90 -5.51
C LYS A 192 -17.13 10.17 -4.95
N SER A 193 -17.98 11.02 -4.38
CA SER A 193 -17.51 12.21 -3.67
C SER A 193 -16.34 11.90 -2.75
N HIS A 194 -15.30 12.71 -2.77
CA HIS A 194 -14.04 12.56 -2.03
C HIS A 194 -13.13 11.40 -2.50
N GLU A 195 -13.52 10.60 -3.50
CA GLU A 195 -12.68 9.53 -4.03
C GLU A 195 -11.91 9.99 -5.26
N ILE A 196 -10.65 9.56 -5.35
CA ILE A 196 -9.77 9.76 -6.50
C ILE A 196 -9.13 8.42 -6.84
N LYS A 197 -9.31 7.95 -8.06
CA LYS A 197 -8.63 6.78 -8.59
C LYS A 197 -7.32 7.20 -9.25
N LEU A 198 -6.21 6.69 -8.72
CA LEU A 198 -4.86 7.06 -9.16
C LEU A 198 -4.25 6.04 -10.13
N GLN A 199 -4.61 4.75 -9.99
CA GLN A 199 -4.20 3.66 -10.89
C GLN A 199 -5.21 2.51 -10.82
N ASN A 200 -5.03 1.43 -11.58
CA ASN A 200 -6.00 0.33 -11.65
C ASN A 200 -6.43 -0.24 -10.30
N ASP A 201 -5.52 -0.34 -9.34
CA ASP A 201 -5.76 -0.95 -8.03
C ASP A 201 -5.68 0.05 -6.86
N LEU A 202 -5.67 1.37 -7.14
CA LEU A 202 -5.53 2.40 -6.12
C LEU A 202 -6.61 3.49 -6.24
N ILE A 203 -7.56 3.46 -5.33
CA ILE A 203 -8.52 4.53 -5.08
C ILE A 203 -8.23 5.12 -3.71
N ILE A 204 -8.11 6.43 -3.62
CA ILE A 204 -7.92 7.19 -2.38
C ILE A 204 -9.21 7.92 -2.05
N ASN A 205 -9.71 7.76 -0.83
CA ASN A 205 -10.77 8.60 -0.29
C ASN A 205 -10.14 9.71 0.56
N LEU A 206 -10.25 10.96 0.13
CA LEU A 206 -9.65 12.13 0.79
C LEU A 206 -10.20 12.36 2.21
N ALA A 207 -11.43 11.92 2.51
CA ALA A 207 -11.98 12.05 3.85
C ALA A 207 -11.26 11.12 4.87
N ASP A 208 -10.74 9.99 4.41
CA ASP A 208 -10.00 9.05 5.26
C ASP A 208 -8.49 9.25 5.16
N LYS A 209 -8.01 9.60 3.98
CA LYS A 209 -6.59 9.80 3.64
C LYS A 209 -6.39 11.20 3.08
N PRO A 210 -6.38 12.21 3.98
CA PRO A 210 -6.31 13.60 3.57
C PRO A 210 -4.97 13.90 2.92
N HIS A 211 -5.02 14.81 1.97
CA HIS A 211 -3.87 15.41 1.32
C HIS A 211 -3.02 14.40 0.52
N ILE A 212 -2.57 14.85 -0.63
CA ILE A 212 -1.68 14.09 -1.52
C ILE A 212 -0.47 14.96 -1.84
N ILE A 213 0.73 14.41 -1.72
CA ILE A 213 1.94 15.07 -2.19
C ILE A 213 2.66 14.21 -3.22
N ALA A 214 3.10 14.82 -4.30
CA ALA A 214 3.82 14.16 -5.38
C ALA A 214 5.15 14.85 -5.66
N TRP A 215 6.24 14.07 -5.66
CA TRP A 215 7.56 14.52 -6.07
C TRP A 215 7.96 13.89 -7.39
N GLY A 216 8.79 14.58 -8.15
CA GLY A 216 9.39 14.03 -9.35
C GLY A 216 10.05 15.11 -10.20
N LYS A 217 11.11 14.74 -10.89
CA LYS A 217 11.83 15.62 -11.81
C LYS A 217 10.91 16.06 -12.97
N SER A 218 11.32 17.13 -13.68
CA SER A 218 10.65 17.51 -14.92
C SER A 218 10.54 16.31 -15.88
N GLY A 219 9.39 16.14 -16.51
CA GLY A 219 9.11 15.03 -17.42
C GLY A 219 8.82 13.67 -16.75
N SER A 220 8.72 13.58 -15.42
CA SER A 220 8.40 12.34 -14.72
C SER A 220 6.91 11.97 -14.77
N GLY A 221 6.02 12.89 -15.16
CA GLY A 221 4.57 12.69 -15.24
C GLY A 221 3.76 13.40 -14.16
N LYS A 222 4.33 14.37 -13.42
CA LYS A 222 3.62 15.13 -12.37
C LYS A 222 2.37 15.84 -12.88
N SER A 223 2.49 16.62 -13.97
CA SER A 223 1.36 17.35 -14.56
C SER A 223 0.27 16.37 -15.04
N SER A 224 0.64 15.25 -15.66
CA SER A 224 -0.33 14.20 -16.05
C SER A 224 -1.04 13.60 -14.84
N LEU A 225 -0.34 13.40 -13.72
CA LEU A 225 -0.93 12.95 -12.47
C LEU A 225 -1.92 13.98 -11.93
N LEU A 226 -1.54 15.29 -11.88
CA LEU A 226 -2.43 16.37 -11.45
C LEU A 226 -3.66 16.47 -12.35
N PHE A 227 -3.50 16.46 -13.65
CA PHE A 227 -4.61 16.52 -14.61
C PHE A 227 -5.60 15.36 -14.42
N SER A 228 -5.10 14.16 -14.17
CA SER A 228 -5.97 13.00 -13.87
C SER A 228 -6.78 13.20 -12.60
N MET A 229 -6.20 13.80 -11.56
CA MET A 229 -6.92 14.12 -10.33
C MET A 229 -7.92 15.27 -10.53
N ILE A 230 -7.53 16.33 -11.23
CA ILE A 230 -8.37 17.51 -11.49
C ILE A 230 -9.64 17.12 -12.26
N LEU A 231 -9.54 16.28 -13.31
CA LEU A 231 -10.70 15.78 -14.01
C LEU A 231 -11.71 15.12 -13.08
N GLN A 232 -11.25 14.25 -12.20
CA GLN A 232 -12.11 13.55 -11.25
C GLN A 232 -12.70 14.50 -10.20
N LEU A 233 -11.93 15.49 -9.73
CA LEU A 233 -12.39 16.52 -8.81
C LEU A 233 -13.48 17.40 -9.43
N PHE A 234 -13.31 17.81 -10.69
CA PHE A 234 -14.31 18.57 -11.42
C PHE A 234 -15.59 17.76 -11.57
N MET A 235 -15.51 16.50 -12.03
CA MET A 235 -16.68 15.62 -12.18
C MET A 235 -17.40 15.36 -10.86
N GLY A 236 -16.66 15.26 -9.75
CA GLY A 236 -17.21 15.13 -8.41
C GLY A 236 -17.78 16.42 -7.81
N GLY A 237 -17.84 17.53 -8.57
CA GLY A 237 -18.34 18.82 -8.13
C GLY A 237 -17.49 19.50 -7.05
N SER A 238 -16.21 19.12 -6.92
CA SER A 238 -15.30 19.70 -5.93
C SER A 238 -14.96 21.17 -6.28
N GLU A 239 -14.84 22.01 -5.26
CA GLU A 239 -14.31 23.37 -5.42
C GLU A 239 -12.78 23.30 -5.44
N VAL A 240 -12.18 23.55 -6.59
CA VAL A 240 -10.72 23.46 -6.78
C VAL A 240 -10.11 24.87 -6.81
N TYR A 241 -9.06 25.08 -6.04
CA TYR A 241 -8.29 26.33 -5.97
C TYR A 241 -6.85 26.04 -6.39
N PHE A 242 -6.36 26.77 -7.39
CA PHE A 242 -5.05 26.52 -8.01
C PHE A 242 -4.01 27.53 -7.54
N VAL A 243 -2.90 27.03 -7.01
CA VAL A 243 -1.65 27.76 -6.78
C VAL A 243 -0.73 27.40 -7.95
N ASP A 244 -0.62 28.28 -8.94
CA ASP A 244 -0.06 27.99 -10.26
C ASP A 244 1.07 28.93 -10.69
N PRO A 245 2.20 28.98 -9.99
CA PRO A 245 3.29 29.91 -10.28
C PRO A 245 3.96 29.68 -11.66
N LYS A 246 3.52 28.67 -12.41
CA LYS A 246 4.05 28.32 -13.72
C LYS A 246 3.03 28.43 -14.86
N SER A 247 1.83 28.88 -14.57
CA SER A 247 0.74 29.00 -15.54
C SER A 247 0.37 27.70 -16.26
N GLU A 248 0.53 26.55 -15.57
CA GLU A 248 0.17 25.20 -16.09
C GLU A 248 -1.35 25.06 -16.25
N PHE A 249 -2.14 25.77 -15.44
CA PHE A 249 -3.61 25.72 -15.41
C PHE A 249 -4.27 26.97 -16.01
N SER A 250 -3.50 27.91 -16.55
CA SER A 250 -4.01 29.17 -17.08
C SER A 250 -5.10 28.99 -18.13
N ALA A 251 -5.01 27.94 -18.98
CA ALA A 251 -6.02 27.60 -19.98
C ALA A 251 -7.41 27.28 -19.37
N PHE A 252 -7.48 26.91 -18.11
CA PHE A 252 -8.77 26.64 -17.44
C PHE A 252 -9.58 27.92 -17.22
N GLN A 253 -8.95 29.12 -17.24
CA GLN A 253 -9.65 30.41 -17.11
C GLN A 253 -10.70 30.62 -18.22
N GLU A 254 -10.67 29.88 -19.31
CA GLU A 254 -11.70 29.91 -20.36
C GLU A 254 -13.08 29.42 -19.89
N PHE A 255 -13.13 28.53 -18.89
CA PHE A 255 -14.38 27.91 -18.43
C PHE A 255 -14.51 27.80 -16.90
N TYR A 256 -13.42 28.01 -16.18
CA TYR A 256 -13.35 27.91 -14.71
C TYR A 256 -13.19 29.30 -14.10
N PRO A 257 -13.74 29.58 -12.89
CA PRO A 257 -13.64 30.88 -12.25
C PRO A 257 -12.18 31.34 -12.09
N SER A 258 -11.82 32.45 -12.72
CA SER A 258 -10.43 32.95 -12.75
C SER A 258 -9.89 33.33 -11.37
N GLU A 259 -10.76 33.75 -10.44
CA GLU A 259 -10.40 34.04 -9.05
C GLU A 259 -9.94 32.80 -8.27
N ARG A 260 -10.19 31.60 -8.80
CA ARG A 260 -9.72 30.33 -8.23
C ARG A 260 -8.38 29.85 -8.80
N ILE A 261 -7.80 30.58 -9.76
CA ILE A 261 -6.51 30.24 -10.38
C ILE A 261 -5.57 31.44 -10.19
N GLN A 262 -4.55 31.27 -9.36
CA GLN A 262 -3.65 32.36 -8.99
C GLN A 262 -2.19 31.99 -9.25
N GLU A 263 -1.48 32.90 -9.93
CA GLU A 263 -0.11 32.72 -10.42
C GLU A 263 0.88 33.58 -9.61
N ASP A 264 0.46 34.78 -9.21
CA ASP A 264 1.30 35.74 -8.51
C ASP A 264 1.23 35.59 -6.99
N THR A 265 2.30 36.06 -6.31
CA THR A 265 2.51 35.89 -4.88
C THR A 265 1.35 36.41 -4.02
N GLU A 266 0.92 37.67 -4.19
CA GLU A 266 -0.13 38.25 -3.33
C GLU A 266 -1.50 37.64 -3.59
N PRO A 267 -1.95 37.44 -4.86
CA PRO A 267 -3.16 36.69 -5.17
C PRO A 267 -3.16 35.25 -4.62
N ILE A 268 -2.01 34.55 -4.65
CA ILE A 268 -1.89 33.23 -4.02
C ILE A 268 -2.13 33.29 -2.50
N LEU A 269 -1.57 34.29 -1.82
CA LEU A 269 -1.79 34.46 -0.38
C LEU A 269 -3.26 34.79 -0.07
N GLU A 270 -3.90 35.66 -0.86
CA GLU A 270 -5.32 35.98 -0.73
C GLU A 270 -6.22 34.75 -0.93
N LEU A 271 -5.93 33.92 -1.94
CA LEU A 271 -6.60 32.65 -2.18
C LEU A 271 -6.50 31.72 -0.96
N LEU A 272 -5.28 31.56 -0.41
CA LEU A 272 -5.08 30.69 0.77
C LEU A 272 -5.74 31.26 2.04
N ARG A 273 -5.76 32.59 2.22
CA ARG A 273 -6.52 33.26 3.31
C ARG A 273 -8.00 32.93 3.19
N TYR A 274 -8.57 33.05 1.97
CA TYR A 274 -9.97 32.71 1.69
C TYR A 274 -10.26 31.25 2.05
N VAL A 275 -9.44 30.29 1.61
CA VAL A 275 -9.62 28.87 1.93
C VAL A 275 -9.54 28.61 3.43
N CYS A 276 -8.64 29.30 4.15
CA CYS A 276 -8.54 29.20 5.61
C CYS A 276 -9.77 29.78 6.33
N ASP A 277 -10.37 30.84 5.82
CA ASP A 277 -11.58 31.41 6.40
C ASP A 277 -12.80 30.53 6.13
N GLU A 278 -12.89 29.95 4.94
CA GLU A 278 -13.90 28.94 4.62
C GLU A 278 -13.75 27.68 5.50
N LEU A 279 -12.52 27.24 5.75
CA LEU A 279 -12.24 26.15 6.70
C LEU A 279 -12.81 26.47 8.09
N LYS A 280 -12.58 27.68 8.62
CA LYS A 280 -13.14 28.13 9.91
C LYS A 280 -14.67 28.17 9.89
N ARG A 281 -15.27 28.66 8.78
CA ARG A 281 -16.73 28.67 8.60
C ARG A 281 -17.29 27.22 8.66
N ARG A 282 -16.67 26.28 7.93
CA ARG A 282 -17.06 24.88 7.91
C ARG A 282 -16.90 24.18 9.26
N GLN A 283 -15.88 24.56 10.05
CA GLN A 283 -15.73 24.06 11.43
C GLN A 283 -16.97 24.40 12.29
N LYS A 284 -17.52 25.61 12.14
CA LYS A 284 -18.76 26.02 12.84
C LYS A 284 -19.96 25.19 12.36
N VAL A 285 -20.03 24.85 11.07
CA VAL A 285 -21.11 24.02 10.50
C VAL A 285 -21.03 22.59 11.07
N VAL A 286 -19.85 21.98 11.05
CA VAL A 286 -19.64 20.63 11.62
C VAL A 286 -19.95 20.61 13.12
N ALA A 287 -19.51 21.63 13.87
CA ALA A 287 -19.80 21.73 15.31
C ALA A 287 -21.32 21.83 15.59
N LYS A 288 -22.08 22.58 14.77
CA LYS A 288 -23.53 22.60 14.86
C LYS A 288 -24.17 21.24 14.54
N ALA A 289 -23.66 20.53 13.52
CA ALA A 289 -24.13 19.19 13.17
C ALA A 289 -23.87 18.17 14.29
N VAL A 290 -22.70 18.20 14.92
CA VAL A 290 -22.35 17.38 16.08
C VAL A 290 -23.36 17.61 17.22
N LYS A 291 -23.67 18.87 17.55
CA LYS A 291 -24.63 19.21 18.58
C LYS A 291 -26.05 18.72 18.22
N LYS A 292 -26.48 18.94 16.97
CA LYS A 292 -27.83 18.54 16.50
C LYS A 292 -28.02 17.03 16.48
N GLN A 293 -27.01 16.29 16.02
CA GLN A 293 -27.09 14.83 15.89
C GLN A 293 -26.61 14.09 17.15
N GLN A 294 -26.13 14.81 18.17
CA GLN A 294 -25.57 14.24 19.42
C GLN A 294 -24.51 13.17 19.14
N LYS A 295 -23.74 13.33 18.06
CA LYS A 295 -22.73 12.36 17.60
C LYS A 295 -21.35 13.01 17.55
N ILE A 296 -20.43 12.55 18.41
CA ILE A 296 -19.03 13.00 18.42
C ILE A 296 -18.29 12.38 17.22
N GLY A 297 -17.33 13.11 16.64
CA GLY A 297 -16.46 12.63 15.58
C GLY A 297 -17.05 12.77 14.17
N LEU A 298 -18.18 13.47 13.98
CA LEU A 298 -18.68 13.84 12.65
C LEU A 298 -17.68 14.76 11.94
N ARG A 299 -17.48 14.47 10.67
CA ARG A 299 -16.63 15.25 9.75
C ARG A 299 -17.49 15.90 8.67
N GLY A 300 -16.92 16.81 7.91
CA GLY A 300 -17.57 17.43 6.76
C GLY A 300 -18.13 16.40 5.75
N TYR A 301 -17.38 15.33 5.51
CA TYR A 301 -17.81 14.19 4.69
C TYR A 301 -19.11 13.57 5.19
N ASP A 302 -19.22 13.32 6.50
CA ASP A 302 -20.38 12.63 7.11
C ASP A 302 -21.67 13.46 7.06
N ILE A 303 -21.55 14.75 6.83
CA ILE A 303 -22.68 15.71 6.70
C ILE A 303 -22.85 16.25 5.27
N GLY A 304 -22.16 15.63 4.29
CA GLY A 304 -22.31 15.96 2.87
C GLY A 304 -21.67 17.26 2.42
N LEU A 305 -20.64 17.77 3.11
CA LEU A 305 -19.93 18.95 2.61
C LEU A 305 -19.14 18.61 1.35
N THR A 306 -19.33 19.39 0.31
CA THR A 306 -18.54 19.30 -0.93
C THR A 306 -17.05 19.51 -0.65
N PRO A 307 -16.14 18.72 -1.26
CA PRO A 307 -14.72 18.93 -1.08
C PRO A 307 -14.24 20.28 -1.59
N ILE A 308 -13.41 20.95 -0.79
CA ILE A 308 -12.54 22.05 -1.25
C ILE A 308 -11.14 21.45 -1.40
N VAL A 309 -10.52 21.66 -2.55
CA VAL A 309 -9.19 21.11 -2.82
C VAL A 309 -8.27 22.22 -3.33
N VAL A 310 -7.22 22.50 -2.59
CA VAL A 310 -6.11 23.33 -3.07
C VAL A 310 -5.15 22.46 -3.87
N VAL A 311 -4.99 22.74 -5.15
CA VAL A 311 -4.03 22.10 -6.05
C VAL A 311 -2.87 23.06 -6.27
N ALA A 312 -1.67 22.66 -5.86
CA ALA A 312 -0.46 23.45 -6.02
C ALA A 312 0.55 22.71 -6.90
N ASP A 313 0.82 23.25 -8.08
CA ASP A 313 1.93 22.79 -8.90
C ASP A 313 3.19 23.60 -8.58
N GLU A 314 4.30 22.92 -8.32
CA GLU A 314 5.61 23.49 -8.04
C GLU A 314 5.64 24.55 -6.90
N ILE A 315 5.24 24.14 -5.71
CA ILE A 315 5.32 24.99 -4.50
C ILE A 315 6.68 25.66 -4.34
N GLY A 316 7.78 25.00 -4.72
CA GLY A 316 9.12 25.59 -4.66
C GLY A 316 9.24 26.87 -5.47
N SER A 317 8.61 26.93 -6.63
CA SER A 317 8.60 28.15 -7.48
C SER A 317 7.77 29.27 -6.84
N ALA A 318 6.61 28.97 -6.29
CA ALA A 318 5.79 29.95 -5.58
C ALA A 318 6.55 30.59 -4.42
N VAL A 319 7.21 29.76 -3.61
CA VAL A 319 7.97 30.25 -2.44
C VAL A 319 9.24 30.99 -2.82
N ALA A 320 9.88 30.65 -3.95
CA ALA A 320 11.09 31.33 -4.42
C ALA A 320 10.84 32.80 -4.79
N SER A 321 9.64 33.15 -5.22
CA SER A 321 9.22 34.53 -5.54
C SER A 321 8.79 35.36 -4.31
N MET A 322 8.66 34.73 -3.13
CA MET A 322 8.17 35.36 -1.90
C MET A 322 9.29 35.94 -1.05
N ASP A 323 9.02 37.11 -0.45
CA ASP A 323 9.85 37.62 0.63
C ASP A 323 9.73 36.76 1.92
N THR A 324 10.55 37.07 2.92
CA THR A 324 10.59 36.31 4.17
C THR A 324 9.23 36.34 4.92
N LYS A 325 8.50 37.44 4.90
CA LYS A 325 7.20 37.61 5.57
C LYS A 325 6.13 36.82 4.82
N GLN A 326 6.07 36.96 3.51
CA GLN A 326 5.14 36.26 2.62
C GLN A 326 5.35 34.74 2.69
N LYS A 327 6.61 34.30 2.68
CA LYS A 327 6.97 32.88 2.86
C LYS A 327 6.46 32.32 4.19
N LYS A 328 6.68 33.04 5.28
CA LYS A 328 6.20 32.64 6.62
C LYS A 328 4.66 32.56 6.65
N GLU A 329 3.99 33.49 6.03
CA GLU A 329 2.53 33.50 5.93
C GLU A 329 2.02 32.35 5.08
N PHE A 330 2.57 32.15 3.88
CA PHE A 330 2.23 31.02 3.01
C PHE A 330 2.29 29.68 3.74
N LEU A 331 3.42 29.43 4.43
CA LEU A 331 3.61 28.20 5.20
C LEU A 331 2.63 28.06 6.37
N ALA A 332 2.29 29.15 7.05
CA ALA A 332 1.30 29.15 8.13
C ALA A 332 -0.10 28.81 7.62
N LEU A 333 -0.52 29.38 6.49
CA LEU A 333 -1.80 29.10 5.86
C LEU A 333 -1.89 27.65 5.37
N LEU A 334 -0.86 27.18 4.67
CA LEU A 334 -0.78 25.80 4.21
C LEU A 334 -0.82 24.80 5.39
N THR A 335 -0.04 25.08 6.44
CA THR A 335 -0.05 24.26 7.67
C THR A 335 -1.44 24.19 8.28
N GLN A 336 -2.16 25.30 8.34
CA GLN A 336 -3.53 25.34 8.86
C GLN A 336 -4.48 24.46 8.03
N ILE A 337 -4.35 24.49 6.70
CA ILE A 337 -5.14 23.66 5.78
C ILE A 337 -4.85 22.18 6.01
N VAL A 338 -3.58 21.76 6.00
CA VAL A 338 -3.23 20.32 6.11
C VAL A 338 -3.48 19.74 7.49
N GLN A 339 -3.38 20.54 8.56
CA GLN A 339 -3.65 20.06 9.93
C GLN A 339 -5.13 19.96 10.27
N LYS A 340 -5.97 20.85 9.74
CA LYS A 340 -7.37 21.00 10.16
C LYS A 340 -8.38 20.64 9.07
N GLY A 341 -7.95 20.57 7.83
CA GLY A 341 -8.84 20.46 6.67
C GLY A 341 -9.62 19.16 6.61
N ARG A 342 -9.03 18.01 7.02
CA ARG A 342 -9.71 16.71 7.01
C ARG A 342 -11.08 16.73 7.68
N SER A 343 -11.19 17.39 8.82
CA SER A 343 -12.43 17.43 9.61
C SER A 343 -13.58 18.15 8.91
N VAL A 344 -13.29 18.98 7.91
CA VAL A 344 -14.25 19.88 7.25
C VAL A 344 -14.28 19.75 5.73
N SER A 345 -13.73 18.67 5.18
CA SER A 345 -13.63 18.39 3.74
C SER A 345 -12.85 19.47 2.98
N VAL A 346 -11.73 19.94 3.54
CA VAL A 346 -10.77 20.84 2.88
C VAL A 346 -9.45 20.08 2.73
N PHE A 347 -8.97 19.94 1.50
CA PHE A 347 -7.82 19.10 1.19
C PHE A 347 -6.76 19.87 0.40
N CYS A 348 -5.56 19.31 0.33
CA CYS A 348 -4.45 19.84 -0.43
C CYS A 348 -3.80 18.75 -1.27
N ILE A 349 -3.56 19.04 -2.54
CA ILE A 349 -2.79 18.22 -3.48
C ILE A 349 -1.60 19.07 -3.93
N VAL A 350 -0.41 18.60 -3.62
CA VAL A 350 0.83 19.33 -3.87
C VAL A 350 1.72 18.56 -4.82
N ALA A 351 2.24 19.22 -5.83
CA ALA A 351 3.33 18.69 -6.64
C ALA A 351 4.60 19.56 -6.48
N THR A 352 5.75 18.92 -6.46
CA THR A 352 7.06 19.61 -6.38
C THR A 352 8.16 18.72 -6.95
N GLN A 353 9.35 19.28 -7.22
CA GLN A 353 10.39 18.55 -7.95
C GLN A 353 11.14 17.54 -7.07
N SER A 354 11.45 17.88 -5.84
CA SER A 354 12.27 17.03 -4.98
C SER A 354 12.01 17.26 -3.49
N PRO A 355 11.94 16.21 -2.69
CA PRO A 355 11.85 16.33 -1.24
C PRO A 355 13.13 16.87 -0.60
N LYS A 356 14.29 16.84 -1.29
CA LYS A 356 15.58 17.34 -0.81
C LYS A 356 15.73 18.85 -0.90
N THR A 357 15.29 19.40 -2.00
CA THR A 357 15.35 20.85 -2.26
C THR A 357 14.22 21.57 -1.55
N ASP A 358 13.32 20.83 -0.98
CA ASP A 358 12.13 21.36 -0.34
C ASP A 358 12.41 21.78 1.09
N THR A 359 13.26 22.80 1.23
CA THR A 359 13.37 23.59 2.46
C THR A 359 12.04 24.30 2.77
N THR A 360 11.09 24.22 1.85
CA THR A 360 9.78 24.86 1.88
C THR A 360 8.82 24.11 2.79
N LEU A 361 8.73 22.78 2.63
CA LEU A 361 7.82 21.95 3.44
C LEU A 361 8.61 21.21 4.52
N SER A 362 8.44 21.62 5.77
CA SER A 362 9.04 20.93 6.92
C SER A 362 8.56 19.47 7.00
N SER A 363 9.31 18.62 7.71
CA SER A 363 8.91 17.24 8.00
C SER A 363 7.50 17.16 8.61
N ASP A 364 7.17 18.11 9.49
CA ASP A 364 5.88 18.17 10.17
C ASP A 364 4.71 18.42 9.19
N ILE A 365 4.92 19.30 8.21
CA ILE A 365 3.93 19.54 7.14
C ILE A 365 3.82 18.30 6.24
N ARG A 366 4.96 17.71 5.82
CA ARG A 366 4.96 16.51 4.97
C ARG A 366 4.30 15.31 5.63
N SER A 367 4.41 15.16 6.95
CA SER A 367 3.76 14.08 7.70
C SER A 367 2.23 14.15 7.67
N GLN A 368 1.63 15.31 7.38
CA GLN A 368 0.18 15.47 7.27
C GLN A 368 -0.40 14.94 5.95
N PHE A 369 0.44 14.68 4.96
CA PHE A 369 0.01 14.11 3.68
C PHE A 369 -0.11 12.58 3.81
N ALA A 370 -1.34 12.08 3.84
CA ALA A 370 -1.62 10.66 4.01
C ALA A 370 -1.23 9.82 2.77
N THR A 371 -1.12 10.46 1.61
CA THR A 371 -0.64 9.81 0.38
C THR A 371 0.56 10.56 -0.17
N LYS A 372 1.67 9.85 -0.32
CA LYS A 372 2.96 10.37 -0.80
C LYS A 372 3.38 9.60 -2.04
N ILE A 373 3.67 10.29 -3.13
CA ILE A 373 4.02 9.71 -4.43
C ILE A 373 5.38 10.26 -4.87
N LEU A 374 6.27 9.38 -5.29
CA LEU A 374 7.58 9.75 -5.84
C LEU A 374 7.70 9.18 -7.25
N LEU A 375 7.70 10.07 -8.25
CA LEU A 375 7.75 9.72 -9.67
C LEU A 375 9.18 9.71 -10.21
N GLY A 376 9.45 8.74 -11.07
CA GLY A 376 10.75 8.56 -11.71
C GLY A 376 11.78 7.92 -10.78
N SER A 377 13.01 7.83 -11.29
CA SER A 377 14.13 7.25 -10.54
C SER A 377 14.66 8.21 -9.48
N ALA A 378 14.78 7.73 -8.27
CA ALA A 378 15.32 8.48 -7.14
C ALA A 378 16.32 7.62 -6.34
N ASN A 379 17.37 8.25 -5.80
CA ASN A 379 18.29 7.55 -4.92
C ASN A 379 17.65 7.26 -3.54
N ALA A 380 18.29 6.37 -2.77
CA ALA A 380 17.76 5.93 -1.47
C ALA A 380 17.53 7.10 -0.49
N GLU A 381 18.37 8.14 -0.50
CA GLU A 381 18.21 9.30 0.36
C GLU A 381 16.95 10.11 0.02
N THR A 382 16.71 10.34 -1.28
CA THR A 382 15.49 11.01 -1.76
C THR A 382 14.23 10.20 -1.39
N GLN A 383 14.30 8.88 -1.50
CA GLN A 383 13.21 8.01 -1.11
C GLN A 383 12.94 8.08 0.40
N ARG A 384 13.98 8.04 1.25
CA ARG A 384 13.83 8.21 2.70
C ARG A 384 13.16 9.52 3.08
N MET A 385 13.52 10.61 2.38
CA MET A 385 12.89 11.91 2.61
C MET A 385 11.43 11.95 2.14
N ALA A 386 11.09 11.27 1.04
CA ALA A 386 9.74 11.22 0.52
C ALA A 386 8.83 10.31 1.36
N PHE A 387 9.38 9.22 1.90
CA PHE A 387 8.64 8.14 2.53
C PHE A 387 8.96 7.95 4.03
N ASP A 388 9.36 9.05 4.70
CA ASP A 388 9.61 9.09 6.16
C ASP A 388 10.58 7.99 6.66
N GLY A 389 11.65 7.73 5.89
CA GLY A 389 12.69 6.76 6.23
C GLY A 389 12.66 5.47 5.42
N GLU A 390 11.54 5.16 4.76
CA GLU A 390 11.38 3.93 3.98
C GLU A 390 12.00 4.04 2.57
N VAL A 391 12.49 2.92 2.05
CA VAL A 391 13.10 2.83 0.73
C VAL A 391 12.51 1.64 -0.03
N ALA A 392 12.06 1.90 -1.26
CA ALA A 392 11.72 0.81 -2.18
C ALA A 392 13.00 0.10 -2.67
N THR A 393 12.88 -1.18 -2.96
CA THR A 393 14.01 -1.96 -3.50
C THR A 393 14.47 -1.41 -4.85
N LYS A 394 15.79 -1.42 -5.09
CA LYS A 394 16.45 -0.91 -6.27
C LYS A 394 15.82 -1.41 -7.58
N GLY A 395 15.43 -0.50 -8.43
CA GLY A 395 15.03 -0.72 -9.82
C GLY A 395 14.92 0.61 -10.53
N GLY A 396 15.42 0.74 -11.75
CA GLY A 396 15.14 1.89 -12.60
C GLY A 396 13.63 2.00 -12.79
N VAL A 397 13.08 3.19 -12.62
CA VAL A 397 11.66 3.44 -12.84
C VAL A 397 11.54 4.25 -14.12
N ASP A 398 10.70 3.75 -15.05
CA ASP A 398 10.39 4.44 -16.32
C ASP A 398 9.65 5.76 -16.08
N ARG A 399 9.55 6.58 -17.13
CA ARG A 399 8.66 7.75 -17.13
C ARG A 399 7.23 7.32 -16.79
N PHE A 400 6.49 8.19 -16.12
CA PHE A 400 5.11 7.95 -15.65
C PHE A 400 4.96 6.79 -14.65
N LYS A 401 6.06 6.33 -14.06
CA LYS A 401 6.09 5.34 -13.00
C LYS A 401 6.85 5.86 -11.79
N GLY A 402 6.62 5.23 -10.65
CA GLY A 402 7.25 5.61 -9.39
C GLY A 402 6.86 4.69 -8.26
N PHE A 403 6.89 5.24 -7.07
CA PHE A 403 6.46 4.56 -5.84
C PHE A 403 5.49 5.45 -5.06
N TYR A 404 4.66 4.83 -4.23
CA TYR A 404 3.77 5.56 -3.33
C TYR A 404 3.68 4.88 -1.97
N ILE A 405 3.38 5.70 -0.96
CA ILE A 405 2.88 5.27 0.35
C ILE A 405 1.51 5.91 0.56
N SER A 406 0.60 5.18 1.18
CA SER A 406 -0.69 5.70 1.61
C SER A 406 -1.08 5.06 2.93
N ASP A 407 -1.42 5.88 3.92
CA ASP A 407 -1.76 5.47 5.28
C ASP A 407 -2.79 4.35 5.32
N GLY A 408 -2.51 3.29 6.08
CA GLY A 408 -3.39 2.14 6.24
C GLY A 408 -3.66 1.32 4.96
N LYS A 409 -3.02 1.66 3.83
CA LYS A 409 -3.03 0.84 2.60
C LYS A 409 -1.72 0.12 2.37
N THR A 410 -0.61 0.79 2.60
CA THR A 410 0.72 0.28 2.27
C THR A 410 1.48 -0.24 3.48
N ASP A 411 0.94 -0.10 4.71
CA ASP A 411 1.63 -0.41 5.97
C ASP A 411 3.04 0.23 5.99
N GLU A 412 3.11 1.51 5.61
CA GLU A 412 4.35 2.32 5.50
C GLU A 412 5.36 1.81 4.47
N THR A 413 5.00 0.82 3.67
CA THR A 413 5.88 0.23 2.65
C THR A 413 5.68 0.90 1.31
N PRO A 414 6.73 1.44 0.64
CA PRO A 414 6.60 1.98 -0.70
C PRO A 414 6.19 0.89 -1.70
N LEU A 415 5.10 1.12 -2.43
CA LEU A 415 4.58 0.25 -3.47
C LEU A 415 4.75 0.91 -4.84
N SER A 416 4.80 0.10 -5.90
CA SER A 416 4.94 0.61 -7.27
C SER A 416 3.72 1.41 -7.68
N PHE A 417 3.98 2.55 -8.32
CA PHE A 417 2.98 3.49 -8.81
C PHE A 417 3.09 3.67 -10.33
N ALA A 418 1.94 3.82 -10.99
CA ALA A 418 1.86 4.20 -12.40
C ALA A 418 0.85 5.34 -12.57
N VAL A 419 1.27 6.40 -13.26
CA VAL A 419 0.42 7.55 -13.58
C VAL A 419 -0.68 7.12 -14.54
N THR A 420 -1.90 7.63 -14.33
CA THR A 420 -3.03 7.44 -15.24
C THR A 420 -2.69 7.95 -16.64
N ASP A 421 -2.95 7.16 -17.65
CA ASP A 421 -2.72 7.51 -19.04
C ASP A 421 -3.97 8.17 -19.64
N LEU A 422 -3.94 9.49 -19.72
CA LEU A 422 -4.99 10.30 -20.35
C LEU A 422 -4.77 10.47 -21.85
N HIS A 423 -3.54 10.22 -22.35
CA HIS A 423 -3.18 10.51 -23.73
C HIS A 423 -3.73 9.48 -24.71
N THR A 424 -3.75 8.20 -24.32
CA THR A 424 -4.22 7.11 -25.21
C THR A 424 -5.64 7.33 -25.73
N HIS A 425 -6.50 8.00 -24.95
CA HIS A 425 -7.89 8.27 -25.31
C HIS A 425 -8.22 9.77 -25.36
N HIS A 426 -7.23 10.63 -25.52
CA HIS A 426 -7.36 12.08 -25.65
C HIS A 426 -8.13 12.77 -24.50
N LEU A 427 -8.09 12.21 -23.28
CA LEU A 427 -8.75 12.81 -22.12
C LEU A 427 -7.96 13.98 -21.51
N ASN A 428 -6.78 14.26 -22.04
CA ASN A 428 -5.97 15.44 -21.68
C ASN A 428 -6.33 16.70 -22.48
N ASP A 429 -7.30 16.66 -23.37
CA ASP A 429 -7.75 17.81 -24.15
C ASP A 429 -8.54 18.79 -23.27
N LEU A 430 -8.36 20.11 -23.47
CA LEU A 430 -9.01 21.15 -22.69
C LEU A 430 -10.54 21.00 -22.63
N LYS A 431 -11.16 20.56 -23.72
CA LYS A 431 -12.61 20.28 -23.80
C LYS A 431 -13.07 19.23 -22.81
N CYS A 432 -12.22 18.23 -22.48
CA CYS A 432 -12.55 17.22 -21.49
C CYS A 432 -12.64 17.80 -20.08
N PHE A 433 -11.77 18.76 -19.73
CA PHE A 433 -11.83 19.47 -18.45
C PHE A 433 -13.07 20.37 -18.35
N GLU A 434 -13.42 21.08 -19.43
CA GLU A 434 -14.66 21.86 -19.50
C GLU A 434 -15.90 20.97 -19.32
N GLN A 435 -15.95 19.83 -20.01
CA GLN A 435 -17.04 18.86 -19.88
C GLN A 435 -17.11 18.28 -18.46
N ALA A 436 -15.96 17.88 -17.88
CA ALA A 436 -15.87 17.39 -16.51
C ALA A 436 -16.40 18.41 -15.50
N TYR A 437 -16.03 19.67 -15.64
CA TYR A 437 -16.54 20.77 -14.80
C TYR A 437 -18.06 20.95 -14.96
N LYS A 438 -18.59 20.89 -16.18
CA LYS A 438 -20.04 20.98 -16.44
C LYS A 438 -20.79 19.76 -15.85
N MET A 439 -20.20 18.58 -15.86
CA MET A 439 -20.80 17.38 -15.27
C MET A 439 -20.94 17.50 -13.74
N GLY A 440 -19.92 18.01 -13.07
CA GLY A 440 -19.92 18.17 -11.62
C GLY A 440 -20.82 19.30 -11.09
N ASN A 441 -21.21 20.25 -11.96
CA ASN A 441 -22.10 21.35 -11.61
C ASN A 441 -23.57 21.12 -11.99
N ARG A 442 -23.93 19.91 -12.40
CA ARG A 442 -25.31 19.48 -12.60
C ARG A 442 -25.95 19.08 -11.29
#